data_57f4bca54de7bf2ed4773ce94d52a711
#
_entry.id   57f4bca54de7bf2ed4773ce94d52a711
#
_cell.length_a   1.000
_cell.length_b   1.000
_cell.length_c   1.000
_cell.angle_alpha   90.00
_cell.angle_beta   90.00
_cell.angle_gamma   90.00
#
_symmetry.space_group_name_H-M   'P 1'
#
loop_
_entity.id
_entity.type
_entity.pdbx_description
1 polymer ?
#
loop_
_entity_poly.entity_id
_entity_poly.type
_entity_poly.pdbx_seq_one_letter_code
_entity_poly.pdbx_strand_id
1 'polypeptide(L)'
;MQTDRHLQSAGRAPGRSINYRRRAEIFRWLHRAVILAGSLAVMLVVLSPVAWLVSSSFQNEAEIVSVPPHWIPDQPTLKNFKAIFAATGDETVTYETRNKQDPASGDYIPSTAGNLLPAMANSFIVATLVVILNLLVGIPAAYAMAKIRFYGRNGSIYFILTTRVIPDIALVVPFFLVIKNLGLLDHILSLVITYLAITVPFTVFILIQYFEGLPDELDKAARVDGCSRFQSLTRVFLPLAMPSLVAVILFAFLTSWNEFLLALMFTQTAASQTLPIVLASFTSDFTISFSFINAAGLLAIVPPVIVAIVFERYIVSGLTAGAVKG
;
A
#
# COMPACT_ATOMS: atom_id res chain seq x y z
N MET A 1 -13.70 61.23 67.41
CA MET A 1 -12.52 61.79 66.71
C MET A 1 -12.24 60.75 65.64
N GLN A 2 -12.85 60.83 64.50
CA GLN A 2 -12.48 61.56 63.29
C GLN A 2 -11.02 61.34 62.85
N THR A 3 -10.98 60.79 61.68
CA THR A 3 -10.06 60.77 60.51
C THR A 3 -9.59 59.37 60.20
N ASP A 4 -9.62 58.79 59.01
CA ASP A 4 -9.81 59.38 57.70
C ASP A 4 -10.32 58.33 56.70
N ARG A 5 -11.33 58.70 55.96
CA ARG A 5 -11.67 58.15 54.63
C ARG A 5 -10.72 58.81 53.63
N HIS A 6 -10.12 58.09 52.76
CA HIS A 6 -9.72 58.47 51.42
C HIS A 6 -8.52 57.60 50.91
N LEU A 7 -8.81 56.59 50.16
CA LEU A 7 -8.00 56.05 49.07
C LEU A 7 -8.92 55.01 48.35
N GLN A 8 -9.91 55.32 47.68
CA GLN A 8 -10.15 55.88 46.35
C GLN A 8 -9.47 55.13 45.21
N SER A 9 -10.34 54.39 44.53
CA SER A 9 -10.52 54.39 43.07
C SER A 9 -9.25 54.59 42.24
N ALA A 10 -8.46 53.56 42.06
CA ALA A 10 -7.60 53.45 40.90
C ALA A 10 -8.45 52.90 39.75
N GLY A 11 -8.83 53.79 38.84
CA GLY A 11 -9.61 53.50 37.65
C GLY A 11 -8.93 52.42 36.77
N ARG A 12 -9.64 51.33 36.58
CA ARG A 12 -9.33 50.37 35.53
C ARG A 12 -9.53 51.04 34.19
N ALA A 13 -8.43 51.32 33.49
CA ALA A 13 -8.46 51.79 32.12
C ALA A 13 -9.08 50.73 31.19
N PRO A 14 -10.26 51.01 30.57
CA PRO A 14 -10.97 50.01 29.78
C PRO A 14 -10.54 50.03 28.29
N GLY A 15 -9.26 49.94 28.00
CA GLY A 15 -8.82 50.10 26.61
C GLY A 15 -7.83 49.05 26.10
N ARG A 16 -7.18 48.27 26.96
CA ARG A 16 -6.09 47.39 26.53
C ARG A 16 -6.46 45.92 26.28
N SER A 17 -7.53 45.41 26.87
CA SER A 17 -7.89 43.99 26.78
C SER A 17 -8.52 43.57 25.44
N ILE A 18 -9.19 44.47 24.74
CA ILE A 18 -9.89 44.19 23.48
C ILE A 18 -8.90 43.97 22.31
N ASN A 19 -7.79 44.70 22.28
CA ASN A 19 -6.78 44.60 21.24
C ASN A 19 -5.97 43.28 21.29
N TYR A 20 -5.73 42.71 22.47
CA TYR A 20 -5.01 41.45 22.61
C TYR A 20 -5.83 40.25 22.17
N ARG A 21 -7.14 40.22 22.49
CA ARG A 21 -8.03 39.17 22.03
C ARG A 21 -8.18 39.17 20.52
N ARG A 22 -8.38 40.32 19.89
CA ARG A 22 -8.47 40.42 18.41
C ARG A 22 -7.15 40.03 17.73
N ARG A 23 -6.01 40.42 18.27
CA ARG A 23 -4.68 40.01 17.73
C ARG A 23 -4.47 38.50 17.88
N ALA A 24 -4.86 37.88 19.00
CA ALA A 24 -4.76 36.44 19.21
C ALA A 24 -5.71 35.66 18.30
N GLU A 25 -6.88 36.22 17.96
CA GLU A 25 -7.80 35.63 17.00
C GLU A 25 -7.25 35.71 15.57
N ILE A 26 -6.75 36.86 15.15
CA ILE A 26 -6.11 37.04 13.85
C ILE A 26 -4.92 36.09 13.70
N PHE A 27 -4.08 35.98 14.74
CA PHE A 27 -2.92 35.08 14.72
C PHE A 27 -3.35 33.60 14.59
N ARG A 28 -4.42 33.20 15.29
CA ARG A 28 -5.00 31.83 15.16
C ARG A 28 -5.57 31.59 13.76
N TRP A 29 -6.24 32.57 13.17
CA TRP A 29 -6.74 32.48 11.80
C TRP A 29 -5.62 32.40 10.76
N LEU A 30 -4.59 33.26 10.90
CA LEU A 30 -3.40 33.22 10.06
C LEU A 30 -2.68 31.86 10.16
N HIS A 31 -2.49 31.36 11.37
CA HIS A 31 -1.87 30.04 11.59
C HIS A 31 -2.66 28.92 10.94
N ARG A 32 -3.99 28.91 11.11
CA ARG A 32 -4.88 27.94 10.43
C ARG A 32 -4.83 28.09 8.91
N ALA A 33 -4.84 29.30 8.39
CA ALA A 33 -4.75 29.56 6.95
C ALA A 33 -3.43 29.06 6.37
N VAL A 34 -2.30 29.28 7.07
CA VAL A 34 -0.98 28.78 6.66
C VAL A 34 -0.95 27.25 6.68
N ILE A 35 -1.50 26.61 7.72
CA ILE A 35 -1.59 25.14 7.78
C ILE A 35 -2.44 24.62 6.64
N LEU A 36 -3.62 25.20 6.41
CA LEU A 36 -4.51 24.78 5.33
C LEU A 36 -3.87 24.98 3.95
N ALA A 37 -3.22 26.12 3.72
CA ALA A 37 -2.53 26.39 2.46
C ALA A 37 -1.35 25.42 2.25
N GLY A 38 -0.57 25.17 3.31
CA GLY A 38 0.52 24.19 3.27
C GLY A 38 0.02 22.77 3.02
N SER A 39 -1.05 22.35 3.70
CA SER A 39 -1.65 21.04 3.50
C SER A 39 -2.20 20.89 2.09
N LEU A 40 -2.87 21.94 1.55
CA LEU A 40 -3.39 21.93 0.19
C LEU A 40 -2.25 21.86 -0.85
N ALA A 41 -1.18 22.62 -0.63
CA ALA A 41 -0.01 22.59 -1.51
C ALA A 41 0.64 21.19 -1.55
N VAL A 42 0.84 20.56 -0.39
CA VAL A 42 1.35 19.19 -0.31
C VAL A 42 0.40 18.20 -1.01
N MET A 43 -0.91 18.34 -0.77
CA MET A 43 -1.90 17.48 -1.41
C MET A 43 -1.86 17.62 -2.94
N LEU A 44 -1.79 18.84 -3.47
CA LEU A 44 -1.69 19.08 -4.92
C LEU A 44 -0.43 18.48 -5.52
N VAL A 45 0.73 18.64 -4.86
CA VAL A 45 1.99 18.06 -5.33
C VAL A 45 1.95 16.54 -5.32
N VAL A 46 1.41 15.92 -4.26
CA VAL A 46 1.33 14.46 -4.12
C VAL A 46 0.33 13.85 -5.09
N LEU A 47 -0.81 14.53 -5.33
CA LEU A 47 -1.86 14.02 -6.21
C LEU A 47 -1.63 14.38 -7.68
N SER A 48 -0.75 15.31 -8.02
CA SER A 48 -0.53 15.72 -9.42
C SER A 48 -0.09 14.58 -10.35
N PRO A 49 0.82 13.65 -9.97
CA PRO A 49 1.16 12.51 -10.83
C PRO A 49 -0.02 11.57 -11.05
N VAL A 50 -0.85 11.37 -10.02
CA VAL A 50 -2.06 10.54 -10.11
C VAL A 50 -3.10 11.21 -11.00
N ALA A 51 -3.31 12.52 -10.84
CA ALA A 51 -4.20 13.31 -11.69
C ALA A 51 -3.74 13.26 -13.16
N TRP A 52 -2.44 13.36 -13.41
CA TRP A 52 -1.88 13.19 -14.74
C TRP A 52 -2.12 11.79 -15.30
N LEU A 53 -1.89 10.74 -14.52
CA LEU A 53 -2.16 9.35 -14.93
C LEU A 53 -3.63 9.15 -15.30
N VAL A 54 -4.55 9.66 -14.47
CA VAL A 54 -6.00 9.60 -14.75
C VAL A 54 -6.32 10.36 -16.02
N SER A 55 -5.87 11.60 -16.15
CA SER A 55 -6.14 12.43 -17.32
C SER A 55 -5.61 11.79 -18.61
N SER A 56 -4.33 11.41 -18.62
CA SER A 56 -3.65 10.84 -19.78
C SER A 56 -4.17 9.46 -20.20
N SER A 57 -4.77 8.71 -19.29
CA SER A 57 -5.44 7.43 -19.63
C SER A 57 -6.64 7.59 -20.55
N PHE A 58 -7.25 8.79 -20.60
CA PHE A 58 -8.38 9.13 -21.47
C PHE A 58 -7.97 9.97 -22.69
N GLN A 59 -6.68 10.23 -22.90
CA GLN A 59 -6.16 10.98 -24.03
C GLN A 59 -5.73 10.06 -25.18
N ASN A 60 -5.70 10.63 -26.39
CA ASN A 60 -5.06 10.02 -27.56
C ASN A 60 -3.53 10.21 -27.46
N GLU A 61 -2.75 9.35 -28.12
CA GLU A 61 -1.28 9.40 -28.06
C GLU A 61 -0.73 10.76 -28.55
N ALA A 62 -1.28 11.30 -29.64
CA ALA A 62 -0.88 12.60 -30.19
C ALA A 62 -1.06 13.76 -29.20
N GLU A 63 -2.08 13.68 -28.33
CA GLU A 63 -2.37 14.69 -27.33
C GLU A 63 -1.39 14.60 -26.14
N ILE A 64 -1.03 13.38 -25.71
CA ILE A 64 -0.06 13.16 -24.61
C ILE A 64 1.33 13.67 -24.95
N VAL A 65 1.78 13.47 -26.20
CA VAL A 65 3.11 13.90 -26.64
C VAL A 65 3.15 15.34 -27.15
N SER A 66 2.02 16.06 -27.10
CA SER A 66 1.95 17.45 -27.54
C SER A 66 2.72 18.39 -26.63
N VAL A 67 3.18 19.51 -27.19
CA VAL A 67 3.87 20.56 -26.43
C VAL A 67 3.14 21.89 -26.71
N PRO A 68 2.58 22.54 -25.67
CA PRO A 68 2.57 22.18 -24.24
C PRO A 68 1.65 20.97 -23.92
N PRO A 69 1.90 20.24 -22.81
CA PRO A 69 1.07 19.10 -22.44
C PRO A 69 -0.32 19.54 -21.97
N HIS A 70 -1.34 18.81 -22.38
CA HIS A 70 -2.73 19.08 -22.03
C HIS A 70 -3.11 18.30 -20.75
N TRP A 71 -3.38 19.03 -19.66
CA TRP A 71 -3.80 18.44 -18.38
C TRP A 71 -5.25 17.96 -18.39
N ILE A 72 -6.07 18.53 -19.27
CA ILE A 72 -7.47 18.14 -19.47
C ILE A 72 -7.60 17.64 -20.90
N PRO A 73 -8.13 16.44 -21.13
CA PRO A 73 -8.31 15.91 -22.49
C PRO A 73 -9.18 16.82 -23.34
N ASP A 74 -8.73 17.19 -24.54
CA ASP A 74 -9.56 17.92 -25.52
C ASP A 74 -10.64 17.01 -26.12
N GLN A 75 -10.27 15.72 -26.34
CA GLN A 75 -11.17 14.69 -26.86
C GLN A 75 -11.08 13.41 -26.00
N PRO A 76 -11.79 13.36 -24.85
CA PRO A 76 -11.75 12.19 -23.97
C PRO A 76 -12.15 10.89 -24.70
N THR A 77 -11.34 9.85 -24.59
CA THR A 77 -11.58 8.58 -25.25
C THR A 77 -11.47 7.40 -24.28
N LEU A 78 -12.29 6.37 -24.51
CA LEU A 78 -12.19 5.07 -23.81
C LEU A 78 -11.51 4.01 -24.70
N LYS A 79 -10.87 4.39 -25.79
CA LYS A 79 -10.28 3.49 -26.77
C LYS A 79 -9.29 2.52 -26.14
N ASN A 80 -8.39 3.03 -25.30
CA ASN A 80 -7.36 2.21 -24.63
C ASN A 80 -7.99 1.16 -23.70
N PHE A 81 -9.00 1.53 -22.90
CA PHE A 81 -9.73 0.60 -22.05
C PHE A 81 -10.47 -0.45 -22.86
N LYS A 82 -11.16 -0.04 -23.93
CA LYS A 82 -11.83 -0.98 -24.84
C LYS A 82 -10.84 -1.97 -25.44
N ALA A 83 -9.65 -1.50 -25.85
CA ALA A 83 -8.61 -2.36 -26.39
C ALA A 83 -8.10 -3.39 -25.35
N ILE A 84 -7.89 -2.98 -24.08
CA ILE A 84 -7.50 -3.87 -23.00
C ILE A 84 -8.55 -4.98 -22.80
N PHE A 85 -9.83 -4.62 -22.70
CA PHE A 85 -10.90 -5.59 -22.47
C PHE A 85 -11.18 -6.47 -23.68
N ALA A 86 -11.04 -5.94 -24.90
CA ALA A 86 -11.25 -6.71 -26.12
C ALA A 86 -10.10 -7.70 -26.40
N ALA A 87 -8.87 -7.33 -26.05
CA ALA A 87 -7.69 -8.20 -26.24
C ALA A 87 -7.63 -9.37 -25.26
N THR A 88 -8.44 -9.33 -24.18
CA THR A 88 -8.38 -10.37 -23.14
C THR A 88 -8.89 -11.72 -23.67
N GLY A 89 -7.98 -12.70 -23.72
CA GLY A 89 -8.31 -14.09 -24.10
C GLY A 89 -8.29 -14.39 -25.60
N ASP A 90 -7.98 -13.42 -26.44
CA ASP A 90 -7.91 -13.64 -27.89
C ASP A 90 -6.65 -13.00 -28.50
N GLU A 91 -5.62 -13.83 -28.72
CA GLU A 91 -4.36 -13.42 -29.37
C GLU A 91 -4.60 -12.93 -30.81
N THR A 92 -5.62 -13.44 -31.50
CA THR A 92 -5.92 -13.10 -32.89
C THR A 92 -6.49 -11.67 -32.98
N VAL A 93 -7.29 -11.24 -31.99
CA VAL A 93 -7.83 -9.89 -31.92
C VAL A 93 -6.70 -8.86 -31.74
N THR A 94 -5.73 -9.17 -30.88
CA THR A 94 -4.55 -8.31 -30.69
C THR A 94 -3.75 -8.14 -31.99
N TYR A 95 -3.53 -9.24 -32.71
CA TYR A 95 -2.80 -9.23 -33.97
C TYR A 95 -3.55 -8.50 -35.09
N GLU A 96 -4.86 -8.75 -35.25
CA GLU A 96 -5.70 -8.08 -36.24
C GLU A 96 -5.85 -6.57 -35.94
N THR A 97 -6.02 -6.20 -34.68
CA THR A 97 -6.15 -4.82 -34.27
C THR A 97 -4.83 -4.06 -34.52
N ARG A 98 -3.69 -4.69 -34.24
CA ARG A 98 -2.35 -4.16 -34.53
C ARG A 98 -2.14 -3.90 -36.01
N ASN A 99 -2.57 -4.81 -36.89
CA ASN A 99 -2.41 -4.68 -38.35
C ASN A 99 -3.35 -3.66 -38.99
N LYS A 100 -4.46 -3.31 -38.32
CA LYS A 100 -5.43 -2.30 -38.78
C LYS A 100 -5.16 -0.90 -38.24
N GLN A 101 -4.20 -0.75 -37.33
CA GLN A 101 -3.86 0.57 -36.79
C GLN A 101 -3.15 1.42 -37.85
N ASP A 102 -3.65 2.64 -38.01
CA ASP A 102 -2.99 3.65 -38.82
C ASP A 102 -1.70 4.10 -38.11
N PRO A 103 -0.50 3.84 -38.69
CA PRO A 103 0.76 4.28 -38.09
C PRO A 103 0.83 5.81 -37.89
N ALA A 104 0.04 6.57 -38.65
CA ALA A 104 -0.04 8.02 -38.52
C ALA A 104 -0.85 8.49 -37.30
N SER A 105 -1.70 7.66 -36.71
CA SER A 105 -2.48 8.01 -35.53
C SER A 105 -1.68 7.92 -34.24
N GLY A 106 -0.50 7.32 -34.23
CA GLY A 106 0.31 7.05 -33.03
C GLY A 106 -0.27 6.00 -32.08
N ASP A 107 -1.44 5.46 -32.42
CA ASP A 107 -2.15 4.48 -31.59
C ASP A 107 -1.54 3.09 -31.77
N TYR A 108 -0.81 2.64 -30.76
CA TYR A 108 -0.20 1.31 -30.74
C TYR A 108 -0.74 0.48 -29.57
N ILE A 109 -1.19 -0.74 -29.85
CA ILE A 109 -1.59 -1.71 -28.82
C ILE A 109 -0.44 -2.73 -28.68
N PRO A 110 0.16 -2.85 -27.46
CA PRO A 110 1.21 -3.84 -27.21
C PRO A 110 0.75 -5.27 -27.50
N SER A 111 1.66 -6.10 -28.01
CA SER A 111 1.37 -7.51 -28.32
C SER A 111 0.92 -8.32 -27.10
N THR A 112 1.33 -7.91 -25.91
CA THR A 112 1.00 -8.53 -24.63
C THR A 112 -0.22 -7.92 -23.94
N ALA A 113 -0.95 -7.00 -24.62
CA ALA A 113 -2.13 -6.33 -24.05
C ALA A 113 -3.19 -7.31 -23.51
N GLY A 114 -3.42 -8.43 -24.19
CA GLY A 114 -4.35 -9.49 -23.78
C GLY A 114 -3.99 -10.17 -22.46
N ASN A 115 -2.74 -10.08 -22.04
CA ASN A 115 -2.27 -10.68 -20.78
C ASN A 115 -2.53 -9.79 -19.55
N LEU A 116 -2.97 -8.53 -19.71
CA LEU A 116 -3.10 -7.59 -18.60
C LEU A 116 -4.09 -8.06 -17.54
N LEU A 117 -5.32 -8.42 -17.95
CA LEU A 117 -6.36 -8.85 -17.00
C LEU A 117 -6.05 -10.21 -16.36
N PRO A 118 -5.58 -11.24 -17.10
CA PRO A 118 -5.06 -12.46 -16.49
C PRO A 118 -3.93 -12.20 -15.49
N ALA A 119 -2.97 -11.33 -15.81
CA ALA A 119 -1.87 -10.98 -14.91
C ALA A 119 -2.35 -10.22 -13.66
N MET A 120 -3.36 -9.34 -13.79
CA MET A 120 -4.02 -8.72 -12.63
C MET A 120 -4.66 -9.78 -11.72
N ALA A 121 -5.35 -10.75 -12.30
CA ALA A 121 -5.95 -11.85 -11.53
C ALA A 121 -4.87 -12.69 -10.83
N ASN A 122 -3.78 -13.04 -11.52
CA ASN A 122 -2.64 -13.74 -10.94
C ASN A 122 -2.04 -12.96 -9.76
N SER A 123 -1.76 -11.66 -9.95
CA SER A 123 -1.25 -10.80 -8.87
C SER A 123 -2.19 -10.75 -7.68
N PHE A 124 -3.50 -10.66 -7.91
CA PHE A 124 -4.50 -10.63 -6.85
C PHE A 124 -4.57 -11.96 -6.09
N ILE A 125 -4.54 -13.09 -6.80
CA ILE A 125 -4.51 -14.43 -6.22
C ILE A 125 -3.25 -14.63 -5.39
N VAL A 126 -2.08 -14.32 -5.95
CA VAL A 126 -0.79 -14.44 -5.25
C VAL A 126 -0.77 -13.57 -4.00
N ALA A 127 -1.12 -12.28 -4.11
CA ALA A 127 -1.13 -11.36 -2.98
C ALA A 127 -2.10 -11.81 -1.88
N THR A 128 -3.29 -12.28 -2.25
CA THR A 128 -4.29 -12.79 -1.31
C THR A 128 -3.81 -14.05 -0.60
N LEU A 129 -3.24 -15.02 -1.33
CA LEU A 129 -2.69 -16.24 -0.75
C LEU A 129 -1.52 -15.93 0.20
N VAL A 130 -0.64 -15.01 -0.19
CA VAL A 130 0.46 -14.55 0.67
C VAL A 130 -0.09 -13.92 1.95
N VAL A 131 -1.08 -13.04 1.87
CA VAL A 131 -1.70 -12.43 3.07
C VAL A 131 -2.28 -13.49 3.99
N ILE A 132 -3.08 -14.42 3.47
CA ILE A 132 -3.73 -15.47 4.27
C ILE A 132 -2.67 -16.34 4.96
N LEU A 133 -1.71 -16.86 4.22
CA LEU A 133 -0.67 -17.74 4.75
C LEU A 133 0.26 -17.00 5.71
N ASN A 134 0.58 -15.74 5.41
CA ASN A 134 1.36 -14.87 6.27
C ASN A 134 0.70 -14.67 7.65
N LEU A 135 -0.61 -14.42 7.68
CA LEU A 135 -1.36 -14.31 8.93
C LEU A 135 -1.44 -15.65 9.67
N LEU A 136 -1.72 -16.75 8.95
CA LEU A 136 -1.81 -18.08 9.55
C LEU A 136 -0.51 -18.50 10.24
N VAL A 137 0.65 -18.14 9.70
CA VAL A 137 1.96 -18.46 10.28
C VAL A 137 2.43 -17.35 11.23
N GLY A 138 2.29 -16.10 10.82
CA GLY A 138 2.84 -14.94 11.53
C GLY A 138 2.17 -14.65 12.86
N ILE A 139 0.84 -14.76 12.94
CA ILE A 139 0.09 -14.47 14.17
C ILE A 139 0.47 -15.42 15.31
N PRO A 140 0.38 -16.77 15.16
CA PRO A 140 0.75 -17.68 16.23
C PRO A 140 2.24 -17.61 16.56
N ALA A 141 3.11 -17.41 15.57
CA ALA A 141 4.55 -17.24 15.81
C ALA A 141 4.83 -15.99 16.66
N ALA A 142 4.25 -14.85 16.29
CA ALA A 142 4.42 -13.60 17.04
C ALA A 142 3.85 -13.70 18.46
N TYR A 143 2.66 -14.29 18.63
CA TYR A 143 2.07 -14.50 19.95
C TYR A 143 2.94 -15.40 20.83
N ALA A 144 3.44 -16.51 20.29
CA ALA A 144 4.35 -17.39 21.01
C ALA A 144 5.62 -16.66 21.45
N MET A 145 6.21 -15.87 20.55
CA MET A 145 7.41 -15.10 20.85
C MET A 145 7.16 -13.94 21.83
N ALA A 146 5.98 -13.33 21.82
CA ALA A 146 5.64 -12.22 22.71
C ALA A 146 5.24 -12.69 24.12
N LYS A 147 4.41 -13.75 24.22
CA LYS A 147 3.72 -14.12 25.46
C LYS A 147 4.19 -15.46 26.09
N ILE A 148 4.93 -16.27 25.34
CA ILE A 148 5.42 -17.55 25.86
C ILE A 148 6.92 -17.47 26.14
N ARG A 149 7.33 -17.85 27.34
CA ARG A 149 8.74 -17.98 27.70
C ARG A 149 9.22 -19.37 27.31
N PHE A 150 10.17 -19.44 26.37
CA PHE A 150 10.83 -20.68 25.97
C PHE A 150 12.32 -20.45 25.76
N TYR A 151 13.09 -21.54 25.82
CA TYR A 151 14.52 -21.47 25.57
C TYR A 151 14.79 -21.06 24.12
N GLY A 152 15.69 -20.09 23.91
CA GLY A 152 16.02 -19.60 22.56
C GLY A 152 15.12 -18.50 22.02
N ARG A 153 14.08 -18.03 22.75
CA ARG A 153 13.15 -16.97 22.32
C ARG A 153 13.88 -15.75 21.74
N ASN A 154 14.82 -15.18 22.49
CA ASN A 154 15.55 -14.00 22.05
C ASN A 154 16.40 -14.29 20.80
N GLY A 155 17.06 -15.47 20.78
CA GLY A 155 17.80 -15.92 19.60
C GLY A 155 16.93 -16.02 18.35
N SER A 156 15.72 -16.55 18.47
CA SER A 156 14.75 -16.62 17.35
C SER A 156 14.32 -15.24 16.86
N ILE A 157 14.07 -14.30 17.79
CA ILE A 157 13.72 -12.91 17.41
C ILE A 157 14.89 -12.25 16.67
N TYR A 158 16.11 -12.36 17.18
CA TYR A 158 17.29 -11.82 16.50
C TYR A 158 17.53 -12.49 15.14
N PHE A 159 17.33 -13.80 15.04
CA PHE A 159 17.44 -14.51 13.77
C PHE A 159 16.46 -13.97 12.73
N ILE A 160 15.18 -13.80 13.10
CA ILE A 160 14.15 -13.22 12.21
C ILE A 160 14.54 -11.81 11.78
N LEU A 161 15.03 -10.96 12.69
CA LEU A 161 15.47 -9.61 12.35
C LEU A 161 16.67 -9.61 11.40
N THR A 162 17.62 -10.52 11.62
CA THR A 162 18.82 -10.63 10.78
C THR A 162 18.48 -11.02 9.33
N THR A 163 17.44 -11.84 9.11
CA THR A 163 17.01 -12.17 7.75
C THR A 163 16.60 -10.95 6.93
N ARG A 164 16.16 -9.86 7.57
CA ARG A 164 15.76 -8.61 6.92
C ARG A 164 16.93 -7.71 6.51
N VAL A 165 18.12 -8.00 6.98
CA VAL A 165 19.34 -7.26 6.59
C VAL A 165 19.85 -7.70 5.22
N ILE A 166 19.50 -8.91 4.80
CA ILE A 166 19.91 -9.48 3.51
C ILE A 166 19.11 -8.75 2.40
N PRO A 167 19.77 -8.12 1.41
CA PRO A 167 19.07 -7.51 0.28
C PRO A 167 18.29 -8.56 -0.53
N ASP A 168 17.04 -8.27 -0.89
CA ASP A 168 16.17 -9.19 -1.63
C ASP A 168 16.82 -9.66 -2.95
N ILE A 169 17.57 -8.78 -3.63
CA ILE A 169 18.28 -9.12 -4.86
C ILE A 169 19.33 -10.23 -4.66
N ALA A 170 19.96 -10.30 -3.50
CA ALA A 170 20.94 -11.35 -3.20
C ALA A 170 20.29 -12.72 -3.04
N LEU A 171 18.99 -12.77 -2.73
CA LEU A 171 18.22 -13.99 -2.56
C LEU A 171 17.66 -14.54 -3.86
N VAL A 172 17.72 -13.80 -4.97
CA VAL A 172 17.16 -14.21 -6.28
C VAL A 172 17.75 -15.53 -6.75
N VAL A 173 19.08 -15.64 -6.78
CA VAL A 173 19.77 -16.85 -7.27
C VAL A 173 19.50 -18.06 -6.36
N PRO A 174 19.68 -17.99 -5.04
CA PRO A 174 19.30 -19.08 -4.14
C PRO A 174 17.84 -19.52 -4.27
N PHE A 175 16.91 -18.57 -4.33
CA PHE A 175 15.49 -18.89 -4.52
C PHE A 175 15.23 -19.55 -5.86
N PHE A 176 15.84 -19.07 -6.95
CA PHE A 176 15.71 -19.69 -8.26
C PHE A 176 16.12 -21.15 -8.24
N LEU A 177 17.25 -21.50 -7.61
CA LEU A 177 17.71 -22.87 -7.49
C LEU A 177 16.75 -23.74 -6.70
N VAL A 178 16.22 -23.23 -5.58
CA VAL A 178 15.22 -23.95 -4.77
C VAL A 178 13.94 -24.18 -5.56
N ILE A 179 13.38 -23.16 -6.19
CA ILE A 179 12.14 -23.22 -6.97
C ILE A 179 12.30 -24.16 -8.17
N LYS A 180 13.45 -24.10 -8.86
CA LYS A 180 13.79 -25.00 -9.96
C LYS A 180 13.85 -26.46 -9.50
N ASN A 181 14.50 -26.73 -8.39
CA ASN A 181 14.61 -28.10 -7.85
C ASN A 181 13.27 -28.65 -7.36
N LEU A 182 12.33 -27.77 -6.93
CA LEU A 182 10.96 -28.16 -6.59
C LEU A 182 10.06 -28.34 -7.82
N GLY A 183 10.55 -28.03 -9.04
CA GLY A 183 9.74 -28.11 -10.27
C GLY A 183 8.62 -27.06 -10.33
N LEU A 184 8.76 -25.93 -9.60
CA LEU A 184 7.74 -24.88 -9.49
C LEU A 184 8.00 -23.66 -10.37
N LEU A 185 8.99 -23.70 -11.29
CA LEU A 185 9.16 -22.65 -12.29
C LEU A 185 7.90 -22.53 -13.14
N ASP A 186 7.58 -21.31 -13.51
CA ASP A 186 6.40 -20.95 -14.27
C ASP A 186 5.07 -21.34 -13.60
N HIS A 187 5.04 -21.29 -12.25
CA HIS A 187 3.86 -21.57 -11.46
C HIS A 187 3.67 -20.50 -10.36
N ILE A 188 2.44 -20.03 -10.14
CA ILE A 188 2.12 -19.00 -9.13
C ILE A 188 2.54 -19.39 -7.71
N LEU A 189 2.62 -20.70 -7.38
CA LEU A 189 3.08 -21.15 -6.06
C LEU A 189 4.54 -20.79 -5.79
N SER A 190 5.39 -20.66 -6.82
CA SER A 190 6.77 -20.19 -6.65
C SER A 190 6.80 -18.81 -6.03
N LEU A 191 5.92 -17.92 -6.48
CA LEU A 191 5.77 -16.56 -5.99
C LEU A 191 5.23 -16.54 -4.56
N VAL A 192 4.19 -17.34 -4.28
CA VAL A 192 3.62 -17.43 -2.94
C VAL A 192 4.67 -17.85 -1.91
N ILE A 193 5.45 -18.90 -2.19
CA ILE A 193 6.48 -19.41 -1.28
C ILE A 193 7.58 -18.37 -1.03
N THR A 194 8.08 -17.75 -2.09
CA THR A 194 9.18 -16.79 -1.99
C THR A 194 8.74 -15.47 -1.35
N TYR A 195 7.52 -15.01 -1.65
CA TYR A 195 6.98 -13.80 -1.01
C TYR A 195 6.68 -14.02 0.48
N LEU A 196 6.29 -15.23 0.89
CA LEU A 196 6.17 -15.57 2.31
C LEU A 196 7.53 -15.51 3.02
N ALA A 197 8.60 -15.99 2.38
CA ALA A 197 9.94 -15.89 2.96
C ALA A 197 10.37 -14.43 3.23
N ILE A 198 9.90 -13.50 2.41
CA ILE A 198 10.16 -12.06 2.58
C ILE A 198 9.19 -11.42 3.59
N THR A 199 7.89 -11.73 3.54
CA THR A 199 6.87 -10.99 4.28
C THR A 199 6.66 -11.49 5.70
N VAL A 200 6.77 -12.81 5.98
CA VAL A 200 6.55 -13.40 7.31
C VAL A 200 7.48 -12.83 8.38
N PRO A 201 8.80 -12.68 8.15
CA PRO A 201 9.69 -12.11 9.16
C PRO A 201 9.27 -10.71 9.62
N PHE A 202 8.86 -9.87 8.70
CA PHE A 202 8.39 -8.51 9.01
C PHE A 202 7.06 -8.53 9.77
N THR A 203 6.12 -9.38 9.33
CA THR A 203 4.82 -9.55 10.01
C THR A 203 5.01 -10.01 11.44
N VAL A 204 5.85 -11.03 11.66
CA VAL A 204 6.16 -11.54 13.01
C VAL A 204 6.77 -10.43 13.86
N PHE A 205 7.72 -9.67 13.33
CA PHE A 205 8.35 -8.58 14.05
C PHE A 205 7.35 -7.51 14.50
N ILE A 206 6.50 -7.02 13.59
CA ILE A 206 5.48 -5.99 13.92
C ILE A 206 4.50 -6.51 14.97
N LEU A 207 4.03 -7.75 14.82
CA LEU A 207 3.06 -8.32 15.75
C LEU A 207 3.68 -8.64 17.13
N ILE A 208 4.95 -9.00 17.21
CA ILE A 208 5.66 -9.15 18.50
C ILE A 208 5.61 -7.83 19.26
N GLN A 209 6.01 -6.72 18.63
CA GLN A 209 6.03 -5.40 19.26
C GLN A 209 4.64 -4.99 19.77
N TYR A 210 3.61 -5.31 19.00
CA TYR A 210 2.25 -5.02 19.42
C TYR A 210 1.80 -5.90 20.61
N PHE A 211 2.00 -7.21 20.53
CA PHE A 211 1.61 -8.12 21.59
C PHE A 211 2.40 -7.88 22.88
N GLU A 212 3.69 -7.53 22.81
CA GLU A 212 4.50 -7.16 23.98
C GLU A 212 3.98 -5.88 24.66
N GLY A 213 3.41 -4.94 23.89
CA GLY A 213 2.79 -3.72 24.41
C GLY A 213 1.48 -3.96 25.16
N LEU A 214 0.85 -5.13 25.03
CA LEU A 214 -0.37 -5.47 25.75
C LEU A 214 -0.05 -6.01 27.15
N PRO A 215 -0.80 -5.64 28.22
CA PRO A 215 -0.59 -6.12 29.57
C PRO A 215 -0.64 -7.65 29.66
N ASP A 216 0.29 -8.25 30.43
CA ASP A 216 0.34 -9.70 30.64
C ASP A 216 -0.85 -10.21 31.48
N GLU A 217 -1.51 -9.31 32.21
CA GLU A 217 -2.72 -9.58 32.99
C GLU A 217 -3.86 -10.09 32.11
N LEU A 218 -3.93 -9.68 30.84
CA LEU A 218 -4.93 -10.14 29.89
C LEU A 218 -4.81 -11.64 29.60
N ASP A 219 -3.58 -12.16 29.43
CA ASP A 219 -3.37 -13.59 29.24
C ASP A 219 -3.67 -14.39 30.52
N LYS A 220 -3.25 -13.84 31.68
CA LYS A 220 -3.53 -14.46 32.99
C LYS A 220 -5.03 -14.53 33.27
N ALA A 221 -5.78 -13.43 33.04
CA ALA A 221 -7.24 -13.38 33.22
C ALA A 221 -7.94 -14.39 32.30
N ALA A 222 -7.62 -14.41 31.00
CA ALA A 222 -8.18 -15.38 30.07
C ALA A 222 -7.94 -16.83 30.51
N ARG A 223 -6.77 -17.13 31.09
CA ARG A 223 -6.45 -18.48 31.59
C ARG A 223 -7.18 -18.83 32.88
N VAL A 224 -7.42 -17.85 33.77
CA VAL A 224 -8.26 -18.04 34.97
C VAL A 224 -9.71 -18.34 34.55
N ASP A 225 -10.18 -17.70 33.48
CA ASP A 225 -11.51 -17.95 32.87
C ASP A 225 -11.56 -19.28 32.08
N GLY A 226 -10.51 -20.11 32.12
CA GLY A 226 -10.47 -21.44 31.51
C GLY A 226 -10.08 -21.46 30.03
N CYS A 227 -9.65 -20.34 29.45
CA CYS A 227 -9.20 -20.31 28.05
C CYS A 227 -7.87 -21.06 27.86
N SER A 228 -7.79 -21.89 26.83
CA SER A 228 -6.53 -22.37 26.32
C SER A 228 -5.69 -21.22 25.71
N ARG A 229 -4.39 -21.44 25.47
CA ARG A 229 -3.53 -20.41 24.83
C ARG A 229 -4.05 -19.98 23.45
N PHE A 230 -4.56 -20.92 22.68
CA PHE A 230 -5.17 -20.62 21.38
C PHE A 230 -6.45 -19.82 21.51
N GLN A 231 -7.27 -20.12 22.51
CA GLN A 231 -8.48 -19.33 22.82
C GLN A 231 -8.12 -17.93 23.35
N SER A 232 -7.10 -17.80 24.18
CA SER A 232 -6.58 -16.49 24.60
C SER A 232 -6.14 -15.67 23.38
N LEU A 233 -5.36 -16.25 22.46
CA LEU A 233 -4.96 -15.59 21.22
C LEU A 233 -6.18 -15.14 20.41
N THR A 234 -7.11 -16.04 20.12
CA THR A 234 -8.21 -15.76 19.18
C THR A 234 -9.32 -14.90 19.75
N ARG A 235 -9.62 -15.03 21.04
CA ARG A 235 -10.72 -14.30 21.69
C ARG A 235 -10.33 -13.00 22.36
N VAL A 236 -9.06 -12.87 22.79
CA VAL A 236 -8.59 -11.69 23.52
C VAL A 236 -7.57 -10.90 22.71
N PHE A 237 -6.45 -11.52 22.32
CA PHE A 237 -5.36 -10.79 21.69
C PHE A 237 -5.66 -10.39 20.25
N LEU A 238 -6.26 -11.26 19.45
CA LEU A 238 -6.53 -11.00 18.04
C LEU A 238 -7.51 -9.82 17.81
N PRO A 239 -8.64 -9.71 18.54
CA PRO A 239 -9.52 -8.54 18.45
C PRO A 239 -8.83 -7.23 18.84
N LEU A 240 -8.00 -7.25 19.89
CA LEU A 240 -7.24 -6.07 20.31
C LEU A 240 -6.17 -5.68 19.29
N ALA A 241 -5.59 -6.66 18.58
CA ALA A 241 -4.54 -6.46 17.59
C ALA A 241 -5.04 -6.01 16.21
N MET A 242 -6.33 -5.78 16.02
CA MET A 242 -6.89 -5.42 14.72
C MET A 242 -6.15 -4.28 13.99
N PRO A 243 -5.74 -3.18 14.65
CA PRO A 243 -5.00 -2.12 13.96
C PRO A 243 -3.65 -2.58 13.41
N SER A 244 -2.90 -3.38 14.17
CA SER A 244 -1.60 -3.91 13.70
C SER A 244 -1.76 -5.05 12.71
N LEU A 245 -2.84 -5.84 12.81
CA LEU A 245 -3.18 -6.85 11.79
C LEU A 245 -3.45 -6.20 10.44
N VAL A 246 -4.21 -5.11 10.42
CA VAL A 246 -4.44 -4.36 9.18
C VAL A 246 -3.14 -3.83 8.60
N ALA A 247 -2.23 -3.31 9.43
CA ALA A 247 -0.93 -2.84 8.96
C ALA A 247 -0.12 -3.95 8.28
N VAL A 248 -0.07 -5.16 8.85
CA VAL A 248 0.66 -6.29 8.25
C VAL A 248 -0.06 -6.88 7.04
N ILE A 249 -1.41 -6.84 7.00
CA ILE A 249 -2.19 -7.22 5.81
C ILE A 249 -1.84 -6.31 4.64
N LEU A 250 -1.89 -4.99 4.86
CA LEU A 250 -1.56 -4.01 3.83
C LEU A 250 -0.10 -4.14 3.37
N PHE A 251 0.82 -4.33 4.30
CA PHE A 251 2.22 -4.54 3.98
C PHE A 251 2.41 -5.79 3.11
N ALA A 252 1.87 -6.93 3.52
CA ALA A 252 2.02 -8.18 2.78
C ALA A 252 1.34 -8.11 1.41
N PHE A 253 0.15 -7.51 1.32
CA PHE A 253 -0.57 -7.32 0.06
C PHE A 253 0.22 -6.42 -0.89
N LEU A 254 0.60 -5.21 -0.46
CA LEU A 254 1.28 -4.25 -1.32
C LEU A 254 2.68 -4.72 -1.74
N THR A 255 3.42 -5.39 -0.85
CA THR A 255 4.72 -5.99 -1.18
C THR A 255 4.56 -7.06 -2.26
N SER A 256 3.56 -7.94 -2.12
CA SER A 256 3.31 -9.00 -3.10
C SER A 256 2.73 -8.47 -4.41
N TRP A 257 1.87 -7.44 -4.35
CA TRP A 257 1.25 -6.81 -5.52
C TRP A 257 2.27 -6.12 -6.42
N ASN A 258 3.26 -5.44 -5.82
CA ASN A 258 4.26 -4.65 -6.52
C ASN A 258 5.56 -5.43 -6.80
N GLU A 259 5.65 -6.69 -6.39
CA GLU A 259 6.87 -7.46 -6.58
C GLU A 259 7.09 -7.78 -8.06
N PHE A 260 8.27 -7.45 -8.54
CA PHE A 260 8.64 -7.56 -9.96
C PHE A 260 9.79 -8.53 -10.18
N LEU A 261 10.83 -8.47 -9.32
CA LEU A 261 12.10 -9.11 -9.58
C LEU A 261 12.04 -10.64 -9.54
N LEU A 262 11.41 -11.19 -8.49
CA LEU A 262 11.22 -12.64 -8.36
C LEU A 262 10.22 -13.16 -9.38
N ALA A 263 9.15 -12.38 -9.64
CA ALA A 263 8.19 -12.72 -10.69
C ALA A 263 8.88 -12.80 -12.07
N LEU A 264 9.75 -11.84 -12.41
CA LEU A 264 10.52 -11.85 -13.65
C LEU A 264 11.39 -13.11 -13.80
N MET A 265 11.94 -13.60 -12.69
CA MET A 265 12.82 -14.77 -12.70
C MET A 265 12.10 -16.10 -12.71
N PHE A 266 10.88 -16.16 -12.16
CA PHE A 266 10.20 -17.46 -11.94
C PHE A 266 9.04 -17.71 -12.88
N THR A 267 8.50 -16.68 -13.58
CA THR A 267 7.35 -16.81 -14.46
C THR A 267 7.73 -16.53 -15.91
N GLN A 268 7.17 -17.29 -16.83
CA GLN A 268 7.49 -17.21 -18.26
C GLN A 268 6.23 -17.06 -19.12
N THR A 269 5.13 -17.72 -18.74
CA THR A 269 3.89 -17.73 -19.52
C THR A 269 2.82 -16.83 -18.90
N ALA A 270 1.84 -16.45 -19.73
CA ALA A 270 0.69 -15.66 -19.27
C ALA A 270 -0.08 -16.31 -18.11
N ALA A 271 -0.02 -17.64 -17.97
CA ALA A 271 -0.67 -18.39 -16.90
C ALA A 271 -0.07 -18.10 -15.51
N SER A 272 1.19 -17.66 -15.44
CA SER A 272 1.91 -17.42 -14.19
C SER A 272 2.38 -15.97 -14.01
N GLN A 273 2.53 -15.20 -15.10
CA GLN A 273 2.98 -13.81 -15.06
C GLN A 273 2.07 -12.94 -14.21
N THR A 274 2.69 -12.02 -13.47
CA THR A 274 2.01 -11.02 -12.64
C THR A 274 1.92 -9.67 -13.34
N LEU A 275 1.07 -8.81 -12.81
CA LEU A 275 0.80 -7.48 -13.36
C LEU A 275 2.06 -6.64 -13.61
N PRO A 276 3.02 -6.52 -12.66
CA PRO A 276 4.24 -5.74 -12.91
C PRO A 276 5.04 -6.23 -14.12
N ILE A 277 5.07 -7.54 -14.38
CA ILE A 277 5.78 -8.12 -15.53
C ILE A 277 5.13 -7.68 -16.84
N VAL A 278 3.80 -7.81 -16.92
CA VAL A 278 3.06 -7.45 -18.12
C VAL A 278 3.12 -5.95 -18.38
N LEU A 279 3.03 -5.11 -17.35
CA LEU A 279 3.20 -3.66 -17.51
C LEU A 279 4.59 -3.29 -18.01
N ALA A 280 5.64 -3.94 -17.51
CA ALA A 280 7.00 -3.73 -17.97
C ALA A 280 7.19 -4.15 -19.45
N SER A 281 6.48 -5.20 -19.91
CA SER A 281 6.56 -5.65 -21.30
C SER A 281 6.01 -4.63 -22.29
N PHE A 282 5.11 -3.72 -21.89
CA PHE A 282 4.56 -2.68 -22.77
C PHE A 282 5.61 -1.64 -23.21
N THR A 283 6.73 -1.55 -22.50
CA THR A 283 7.84 -0.66 -22.83
C THR A 283 8.95 -1.36 -23.63
N SER A 284 8.84 -2.67 -23.85
CA SER A 284 9.86 -3.46 -24.55
C SER A 284 9.66 -3.51 -26.08
N ASP A 285 8.50 -3.12 -26.57
CA ASP A 285 8.17 -3.07 -27.99
C ASP A 285 8.88 -1.87 -28.68
N PHE A 286 9.05 -1.95 -29.99
CA PHE A 286 9.67 -0.88 -30.79
C PHE A 286 8.89 0.44 -30.77
N THR A 287 7.60 0.38 -30.50
CA THR A 287 6.71 1.54 -30.40
C THR A 287 6.08 1.55 -29.01
N ILE A 288 6.20 2.68 -28.31
CA ILE A 288 5.61 2.86 -26.97
C ILE A 288 4.34 3.67 -27.12
N SER A 289 3.22 3.19 -26.57
CA SER A 289 2.00 3.96 -26.44
C SER A 289 1.83 4.39 -24.98
N PHE A 290 2.10 5.66 -24.71
CA PHE A 290 1.95 6.24 -23.35
C PHE A 290 0.49 6.25 -22.90
N SER A 291 -0.45 6.51 -23.82
CA SER A 291 -1.88 6.49 -23.51
C SER A 291 -2.36 5.11 -23.06
N PHE A 292 -1.88 4.06 -23.72
CA PHE A 292 -2.20 2.67 -23.36
C PHE A 292 -1.58 2.27 -22.01
N ILE A 293 -0.29 2.60 -21.79
CA ILE A 293 0.42 2.33 -20.54
C ILE A 293 -0.28 3.04 -19.37
N ASN A 294 -0.70 4.29 -19.55
CA ASN A 294 -1.39 5.04 -18.51
C ASN A 294 -2.78 4.47 -18.22
N ALA A 295 -3.52 3.99 -19.22
CA ALA A 295 -4.78 3.29 -19.01
C ALA A 295 -4.59 1.96 -18.24
N ALA A 296 -3.57 1.18 -18.61
CA ALA A 296 -3.22 -0.03 -17.90
C ALA A 296 -2.75 0.25 -16.45
N GLY A 297 -1.93 1.29 -16.27
CA GLY A 297 -1.49 1.76 -14.95
C GLY A 297 -2.65 2.21 -14.06
N LEU A 298 -3.66 2.88 -14.64
CA LEU A 298 -4.85 3.27 -13.89
C LEU A 298 -5.65 2.04 -13.41
N LEU A 299 -5.78 1.00 -14.23
CA LEU A 299 -6.40 -0.26 -13.81
C LEU A 299 -5.56 -0.95 -12.73
N ALA A 300 -4.24 -0.89 -12.82
CA ALA A 300 -3.32 -1.48 -11.85
C ALA A 300 -3.42 -0.89 -10.44
N ILE A 301 -3.81 0.38 -10.33
CA ILE A 301 -3.97 1.07 -9.03
C ILE A 301 -5.28 0.67 -8.34
N VAL A 302 -6.29 0.20 -9.06
CA VAL A 302 -7.63 -0.07 -8.51
C VAL A 302 -7.62 -1.05 -7.34
N PRO A 303 -7.00 -2.26 -7.42
CA PRO A 303 -7.02 -3.19 -6.29
C PRO A 303 -6.32 -2.67 -5.02
N PRO A 304 -5.11 -2.08 -5.07
CA PRO A 304 -4.49 -1.44 -3.91
C PRO A 304 -5.36 -0.35 -3.26
N VAL A 305 -6.00 0.49 -4.07
CA VAL A 305 -6.87 1.56 -3.57
C VAL A 305 -8.12 0.98 -2.89
N ILE A 306 -8.74 -0.04 -3.46
CA ILE A 306 -9.88 -0.73 -2.83
C ILE A 306 -9.46 -1.30 -1.47
N VAL A 307 -8.32 -1.99 -1.42
CA VAL A 307 -7.80 -2.55 -0.16
C VAL A 307 -7.53 -1.45 0.86
N ALA A 308 -6.93 -0.33 0.46
CA ALA A 308 -6.68 0.81 1.34
C ALA A 308 -7.98 1.42 1.89
N ILE A 309 -9.01 1.61 1.05
CA ILE A 309 -10.32 2.14 1.46
C ILE A 309 -11.03 1.19 2.45
N VAL A 310 -11.02 -0.11 2.18
CA VAL A 310 -11.66 -1.10 3.07
C VAL A 310 -11.04 -1.07 4.48
N PHE A 311 -9.75 -0.82 4.58
CA PHE A 311 -9.02 -0.80 5.84
C PHE A 311 -8.76 0.60 6.42
N GLU A 312 -9.24 1.68 5.79
CA GLU A 312 -9.01 3.08 6.19
C GLU A 312 -9.24 3.34 7.67
N ARG A 313 -10.38 2.88 8.21
CA ARG A 313 -10.76 3.09 9.62
C ARG A 313 -9.72 2.58 10.63
N TYR A 314 -9.05 1.48 10.30
CA TYR A 314 -8.03 0.88 11.17
C TYR A 314 -6.68 1.59 11.03
N ILE A 315 -6.35 2.11 9.84
CA ILE A 315 -5.14 2.90 9.59
C ILE A 315 -5.20 4.18 10.44
N VAL A 316 -6.32 4.90 10.37
CA VAL A 316 -6.51 6.15 11.12
C VAL A 316 -6.46 5.90 12.63
N SER A 317 -7.11 4.83 13.13
CA SER A 317 -7.08 4.49 14.56
C SER A 317 -5.68 4.13 15.06
N GLY A 318 -4.89 3.43 14.25
CA GLY A 318 -3.50 3.08 14.59
C GLY A 318 -2.58 4.29 14.69
N LEU A 319 -2.71 5.26 13.79
CA LEU A 319 -1.94 6.50 13.80
C LEU A 319 -2.29 7.40 14.99
N THR A 320 -3.57 7.51 15.34
CA THR A 320 -4.02 8.35 16.46
C THR A 320 -3.67 7.75 17.82
N ALA A 321 -3.69 6.44 17.97
CA ALA A 321 -3.27 5.76 19.22
C ALA A 321 -1.79 5.97 19.53
N GLY A 322 -0.93 6.13 18.53
CA GLY A 322 0.49 6.47 18.68
C GLY A 322 0.75 7.93 19.07
N ALA A 323 -0.13 8.85 18.65
CA ALA A 323 0.03 10.30 18.87
C ALA A 323 -0.39 10.76 20.28
N VAL A 324 -1.15 9.95 21.03
CA VAL A 324 -1.68 10.31 22.37
C VAL A 324 -0.75 9.86 23.52
N LYS A 325 0.40 9.26 23.23
CA LYS A 325 1.43 8.87 24.23
C LYS A 325 2.43 9.98 24.55
N GLY A 326 2.12 11.24 24.24
CA GLY A 326 2.90 12.43 24.59
C GLY A 326 2.23 13.26 25.67
#